data_645b698940fad43cf08f71f9303b6d96
#
_entry.id   645b698940fad43cf08f71f9303b6d96
#
_cell.length_a   1.000
_cell.length_b   1.000
_cell.length_c   1.000
_cell.angle_alpha   90.00
_cell.angle_beta   90.00
_cell.angle_gamma   90.00
#
_symmetry.space_group_name_H-M   'P 1'
#
loop_
_entity.id
_entity.type
_entity.pdbx_description
1 polymer ?
#
loop_
_entity_poly.entity_id
_entity_poly.type
_entity_poly.pdbx_seq_one_letter_code
_entity_poly.pdbx_strand_id
1 'polypeptide(L)'
;MKIIDLFRHQHYTENFIQAIFDSIAAKGSTLVIGGDGRYFSPETVQTILKIGSANGVENFIVGKDAILSTPAASNVIRKYKATGGILLTASHNPGGPDADFGIKYNVSNGGPAPENITNQIYEKTKTITSYKVLNAPVVSSSTKFVLLVLI
;
A
#
# COMPACT_ATOMS: atom_id res chain seq x y z
N MET A 1 6.22 -21.67 9.48
CA MET A 1 6.29 -20.74 8.32
C MET A 1 6.51 -19.35 8.88
N LYS A 2 7.56 -18.65 8.47
CA LYS A 2 7.77 -17.24 8.86
C LYS A 2 6.82 -16.35 8.08
N ILE A 3 6.41 -15.20 8.63
CA ILE A 3 5.52 -14.25 7.95
C ILE A 3 6.09 -13.82 6.60
N ILE A 4 7.42 -13.63 6.51
CA ILE A 4 8.09 -13.26 5.27
C ILE A 4 7.89 -14.27 4.14
N ASP A 5 7.74 -15.55 4.46
CA ASP A 5 7.53 -16.58 3.46
C ASP A 5 6.21 -16.38 2.69
N LEU A 6 5.19 -15.79 3.33
CA LEU A 6 3.93 -15.45 2.69
C LEU A 6 4.12 -14.42 1.55
N PHE A 7 4.97 -13.41 1.77
CA PHE A 7 5.25 -12.39 0.76
C PHE A 7 6.09 -12.87 -0.42
N ARG A 8 6.66 -14.07 -0.31
CA ARG A 8 7.38 -14.76 -1.41
C ARG A 8 6.46 -15.64 -2.27
N HIS A 9 5.23 -15.93 -1.81
CA HIS A 9 4.27 -16.67 -2.62
C HIS A 9 3.76 -15.81 -3.77
N GLN A 10 3.72 -16.41 -4.94
CA GLN A 10 3.21 -15.76 -6.15
C GLN A 10 1.79 -15.21 -5.90
N HIS A 11 1.58 -13.97 -6.28
CA HIS A 11 0.31 -13.23 -6.17
C HIS A 11 -0.18 -12.95 -4.73
N TYR A 12 0.56 -13.31 -3.68
CA TYR A 12 0.12 -13.03 -2.31
C TYR A 12 0.00 -11.52 -2.04
N THR A 13 1.05 -10.77 -2.39
CA THR A 13 1.10 -9.31 -2.22
C THR A 13 0.01 -8.62 -3.05
N GLU A 14 -0.13 -9.03 -4.32
CA GLU A 14 -1.13 -8.47 -5.24
C GLU A 14 -2.56 -8.71 -4.74
N ASN A 15 -2.86 -9.93 -4.30
CA ASN A 15 -4.16 -10.28 -3.75
C ASN A 15 -4.47 -9.49 -2.48
N PHE A 16 -3.50 -9.33 -1.59
CA PHE A 16 -3.67 -8.56 -0.37
C PHE A 16 -3.93 -7.07 -0.67
N ILE A 17 -3.16 -6.49 -1.60
CA ILE A 17 -3.33 -5.10 -2.04
C ILE A 17 -4.70 -4.91 -2.72
N GLN A 18 -5.11 -5.82 -3.59
CA GLN A 18 -6.44 -5.77 -4.20
C GLN A 18 -7.55 -5.85 -3.14
N ALA A 19 -7.39 -6.71 -2.13
CA ALA A 19 -8.36 -6.81 -1.03
C ALA A 19 -8.48 -5.48 -0.25
N ILE A 20 -7.39 -4.73 -0.07
CA ILE A 20 -7.46 -3.38 0.48
C ILE A 20 -8.31 -2.49 -0.42
N PHE A 21 -8.03 -2.44 -1.74
CA PHE A 21 -8.77 -1.59 -2.67
C PHE A 21 -10.24 -1.96 -2.83
N ASP A 22 -10.59 -3.23 -2.69
CA ASP A 22 -11.98 -3.70 -2.68
C ASP A 22 -12.74 -3.32 -1.40
N SER A 23 -12.01 -2.95 -0.34
CA SER A 23 -12.57 -2.64 0.98
C SER A 23 -12.60 -1.14 1.27
N ILE A 24 -12.01 -0.30 0.42
CA ILE A 24 -11.97 1.16 0.58
C ILE A 24 -12.59 1.86 -0.64
N ALA A 25 -12.90 3.15 -0.50
CA ALA A 25 -13.34 3.99 -1.62
C ALA A 25 -12.15 4.36 -2.51
N ALA A 26 -11.62 3.40 -3.27
CA ALA A 26 -10.40 3.57 -4.06
C ALA A 26 -10.56 4.56 -5.22
N LYS A 27 -11.71 4.52 -5.93
CA LYS A 27 -11.95 5.37 -7.11
C LYS A 27 -11.99 6.86 -6.73
N GLY A 28 -11.18 7.65 -7.39
CA GLY A 28 -11.04 9.09 -7.15
C GLY A 28 -10.27 9.44 -5.88
N SER A 29 -9.67 8.44 -5.21
CA SER A 29 -8.96 8.66 -3.95
C SER A 29 -7.57 9.24 -4.13
N THR A 30 -7.07 9.85 -3.06
CA THR A 30 -5.65 10.17 -2.86
C THR A 30 -5.10 9.28 -1.76
N LEU A 31 -4.01 8.58 -2.02
CA LEU A 31 -3.37 7.67 -1.08
C LEU A 31 -1.92 8.05 -0.80
N VAL A 32 -1.55 7.97 0.48
CA VAL A 32 -0.15 8.14 0.94
C VAL A 32 0.50 6.76 1.01
N ILE A 33 1.72 6.64 0.46
CA ILE A 33 2.46 5.37 0.43
C ILE A 33 3.87 5.60 0.93
N GLY A 34 4.33 4.72 1.80
CA GLY A 34 5.69 4.73 2.31
C GLY A 34 5.89 3.67 3.39
N GLY A 35 7.07 3.66 3.98
CA GLY A 35 7.41 2.70 5.02
C GLY A 35 8.77 2.96 5.64
N ASP A 36 9.26 2.00 6.39
CA ASP A 36 10.54 2.07 7.09
C ASP A 36 11.74 1.52 6.30
N GLY A 37 11.60 1.35 4.97
CA GLY A 37 12.70 0.97 4.08
C GLY A 37 13.02 -0.52 4.07
N ARG A 38 12.02 -1.39 4.24
CA ARG A 38 12.21 -2.84 4.25
C ARG A 38 12.55 -3.39 2.87
N TYR A 39 13.18 -4.56 2.86
CA TYR A 39 13.74 -5.20 1.65
C TYR A 39 12.75 -5.26 0.48
N PHE A 40 11.48 -5.63 0.70
CA PHE A 40 10.47 -5.72 -0.35
C PHE A 40 9.70 -4.42 -0.63
N SER A 41 10.04 -3.30 0.04
CA SER A 41 9.30 -2.05 -0.11
C SER A 41 9.30 -1.50 -1.54
N PRO A 42 10.42 -1.47 -2.30
CA PRO A 42 10.42 -0.91 -3.65
C PRO A 42 9.47 -1.65 -4.61
N GLU A 43 9.52 -2.98 -4.62
CA GLU A 43 8.66 -3.82 -5.45
C GLU A 43 7.19 -3.69 -5.04
N THR A 44 6.93 -3.69 -3.73
CA THR A 44 5.57 -3.56 -3.20
C THR A 44 4.96 -2.21 -3.52
N VAL A 45 5.75 -1.12 -3.47
CA VAL A 45 5.27 0.20 -3.91
C VAL A 45 4.84 0.16 -5.38
N GLN A 46 5.63 -0.44 -6.27
CA GLN A 46 5.25 -0.58 -7.69
C GLN A 46 3.95 -1.39 -7.84
N THR A 47 3.80 -2.46 -7.08
CA THR A 47 2.58 -3.27 -7.06
C THR A 47 1.38 -2.44 -6.60
N ILE A 48 1.51 -1.67 -5.52
CA ILE A 48 0.46 -0.77 -5.01
C ILE A 48 0.07 0.27 -6.07
N LEU A 49 1.04 0.92 -6.72
CA LEU A 49 0.79 1.93 -7.72
C LEU A 49 0.04 1.36 -8.93
N LYS A 50 0.47 0.20 -9.44
CA LYS A 50 -0.15 -0.47 -10.59
C LYS A 50 -1.58 -0.95 -10.30
N ILE A 51 -1.78 -1.60 -9.16
CA ILE A 51 -3.10 -2.10 -8.77
C ILE A 51 -4.02 -0.94 -8.39
N GLY A 52 -3.53 0.04 -7.63
CA GLY A 52 -4.32 1.21 -7.25
C GLY A 52 -4.76 2.03 -8.46
N SER A 53 -3.88 2.28 -9.43
CA SER A 53 -4.24 2.95 -10.68
C SER A 53 -5.32 2.19 -11.45
N ALA A 54 -5.23 0.87 -11.53
CA ALA A 54 -6.23 0.02 -12.18
C ALA A 54 -7.57 -0.02 -11.42
N ASN A 55 -7.57 0.29 -10.13
CA ASN A 55 -8.77 0.42 -9.29
C ASN A 55 -9.29 1.86 -9.19
N GLY A 56 -8.69 2.80 -9.94
CA GLY A 56 -9.17 4.17 -10.04
C GLY A 56 -8.68 5.12 -8.95
N VAL A 57 -7.61 4.79 -8.25
CA VAL A 57 -6.90 5.76 -7.40
C VAL A 57 -6.39 6.88 -8.31
N GLU A 58 -6.70 8.12 -7.95
CA GLU A 58 -6.40 9.29 -8.78
C GLU A 58 -5.00 9.85 -8.47
N ASN A 59 -4.65 9.89 -7.18
CA ASN A 59 -3.41 10.50 -6.74
C ASN A 59 -2.67 9.60 -5.77
N PHE A 60 -1.35 9.55 -5.91
CA PHE A 60 -0.45 8.93 -4.93
C PHE A 60 0.56 9.95 -4.41
N ILE A 61 0.73 10.00 -3.09
CA ILE A 61 1.78 10.74 -2.41
C ILE A 61 2.75 9.70 -1.85
N VAL A 62 3.91 9.58 -2.48
CA VAL A 62 4.88 8.53 -2.15
C VAL A 62 6.10 9.13 -1.48
N GLY A 63 6.52 8.57 -0.37
CA GLY A 63 7.80 8.91 0.25
C GLY A 63 8.96 8.65 -0.71
N LYS A 64 9.93 9.56 -0.73
CA LYS A 64 11.13 9.38 -1.56
C LYS A 64 11.77 8.01 -1.24
N ASP A 65 12.12 7.27 -2.28
CA ASP A 65 12.66 5.89 -2.17
C ASP A 65 11.78 4.93 -1.35
N ALA A 66 10.46 5.16 -1.35
CA ALA A 66 9.46 4.46 -0.55
C ALA A 66 9.62 4.66 0.98
N ILE A 67 10.41 5.64 1.41
CA ILE A 67 10.68 5.90 2.83
C ILE A 67 9.77 7.00 3.33
N LEU A 68 8.95 6.66 4.33
CA LEU A 68 8.11 7.58 5.07
C LEU A 68 7.73 6.92 6.40
N SER A 69 8.25 7.45 7.50
CA SER A 69 7.96 6.88 8.82
C SER A 69 6.46 6.92 9.15
N THR A 70 6.00 6.02 10.00
CA THR A 70 4.57 5.95 10.38
C THR A 70 4.02 7.29 10.87
N PRO A 71 4.68 8.05 11.78
CA PRO A 71 4.17 9.36 12.20
C PRO A 71 4.20 10.40 11.06
N ALA A 72 5.20 10.35 10.18
CA ALA A 72 5.24 11.23 9.02
C ALA A 72 4.10 10.93 8.05
N ALA A 73 3.86 9.66 7.72
CA ALA A 73 2.74 9.23 6.89
C ALA A 73 1.39 9.66 7.49
N SER A 74 1.20 9.47 8.78
CA SER A 74 0.01 9.92 9.51
C SER A 74 -0.20 11.44 9.38
N ASN A 75 0.87 12.23 9.51
CA ASN A 75 0.79 13.68 9.30
C ASN A 75 0.45 14.05 7.84
N VAL A 76 1.09 13.40 6.87
CA VAL A 76 0.87 13.65 5.44
C VAL A 76 -0.57 13.33 5.05
N ILE A 77 -1.14 12.20 5.52
CA ILE A 77 -2.55 11.84 5.29
C ILE A 77 -3.46 12.99 5.72
N ARG A 78 -3.30 13.52 6.92
CA ARG A 78 -4.10 14.64 7.43
C ARG A 78 -3.85 15.94 6.68
N LYS A 79 -2.58 16.29 6.44
CA LYS A 79 -2.16 17.54 5.79
C LYS A 79 -2.74 17.66 4.38
N TYR A 80 -2.70 16.57 3.61
CA TYR A 80 -3.16 16.55 2.23
C TYR A 80 -4.62 16.07 2.11
N LYS A 81 -5.31 15.84 3.23
CA LYS A 81 -6.69 15.32 3.27
C LYS A 81 -6.84 14.04 2.43
N ALA A 82 -5.83 13.19 2.48
CA ALA A 82 -5.83 11.94 1.74
C ALA A 82 -6.92 10.98 2.28
N THR A 83 -7.44 10.12 1.42
CA THR A 83 -8.42 9.10 1.78
C THR A 83 -7.86 8.12 2.81
N GLY A 84 -6.55 7.90 2.75
CA GLY A 84 -5.81 7.05 3.67
C GLY A 84 -4.37 6.84 3.21
N GLY A 85 -3.73 5.82 3.74
CA GLY A 85 -2.36 5.46 3.33
C GLY A 85 -2.04 3.99 3.53
N ILE A 86 -1.10 3.48 2.73
CA ILE A 86 -0.56 2.14 2.86
C ILE A 86 0.87 2.24 3.34
N LEU A 87 1.16 1.65 4.50
CA LEU A 87 2.45 1.70 5.15
C LEU A 87 3.11 0.32 5.14
N LEU A 88 4.34 0.29 4.64
CA LEU A 88 5.16 -0.91 4.50
C LEU A 88 6.11 -0.99 5.68
N THR A 89 5.67 -1.67 6.74
CA THR A 89 6.40 -1.77 8.00
C THR A 89 6.00 -3.00 8.81
N ALA A 90 6.92 -3.57 9.53
CA ALA A 90 6.68 -4.59 10.56
C ALA A 90 7.11 -4.07 11.95
N SER A 91 6.96 -2.76 12.18
CA SER A 91 7.23 -2.10 13.47
C SER A 91 8.66 -2.32 13.96
N HIS A 92 8.87 -2.88 15.15
CA HIS A 92 10.18 -3.10 15.75
C HIS A 92 10.86 -4.40 15.32
N ASN A 93 10.21 -5.22 14.50
CA ASN A 93 10.77 -6.48 14.03
C ASN A 93 11.92 -6.24 13.05
N PRO A 94 12.94 -7.12 13.03
CA PRO A 94 14.08 -6.99 12.13
C PRO A 94 13.68 -6.86 10.67
N GLY A 95 14.40 -6.03 9.91
CA GLY A 95 14.29 -5.90 8.45
C GLY A 95 15.38 -6.67 7.73
N GLY A 96 15.14 -7.07 6.48
CA GLY A 96 16.09 -7.76 5.63
C GLY A 96 15.40 -8.76 4.69
N PRO A 97 16.18 -9.44 3.82
CA PRO A 97 15.63 -10.37 2.84
C PRO A 97 14.94 -11.59 3.46
N ASP A 98 15.34 -11.98 4.68
CA ASP A 98 14.82 -13.13 5.42
C ASP A 98 14.14 -12.74 6.73
N ALA A 99 13.83 -11.44 6.88
CA ALA A 99 13.24 -10.87 8.08
C ALA A 99 11.79 -10.40 7.80
N ASP A 100 11.18 -9.74 8.77
CA ASP A 100 9.76 -9.44 8.71
C ASP A 100 9.42 -8.30 7.75
N PHE A 101 8.29 -8.47 7.06
CA PHE A 101 7.65 -7.49 6.21
C PHE A 101 6.17 -7.38 6.59
N GLY A 102 5.57 -6.21 6.38
CA GLY A 102 4.16 -6.01 6.65
C GLY A 102 3.57 -4.88 5.83
N ILE A 103 2.27 -4.98 5.57
CA ILE A 103 1.46 -3.97 4.88
C ILE A 103 0.35 -3.55 5.83
N LYS A 104 0.26 -2.26 6.13
CA LYS A 104 -0.75 -1.68 7.02
C LYS A 104 -1.55 -0.62 6.27
N TYR A 105 -2.84 -0.54 6.54
CA TYR A 105 -3.70 0.53 6.05
C TYR A 105 -3.99 1.53 7.17
N ASN A 106 -3.79 2.81 6.90
CA ASN A 106 -4.19 3.92 7.77
C ASN A 106 -5.33 4.69 7.12
N VAL A 107 -6.32 5.06 7.92
CA VAL A 107 -7.51 5.81 7.47
C VAL A 107 -7.26 7.32 7.39
N SER A 108 -8.25 8.08 6.94
CA SER A 108 -8.15 9.53 6.66
C SER A 108 -7.72 10.40 7.84
N ASN A 109 -7.96 9.97 9.08
CA ASN A 109 -7.45 10.67 10.26
C ASN A 109 -5.95 10.43 10.52
N GLY A 110 -5.30 9.61 9.69
CA GLY A 110 -3.89 9.23 9.80
C GLY A 110 -3.60 8.09 10.78
N GLY A 111 -4.61 7.61 11.50
CA GLY A 111 -4.49 6.48 12.41
C GLY A 111 -4.62 5.12 11.71
N PRO A 112 -4.24 4.02 12.37
CA PRO A 112 -4.42 2.68 11.84
C PRO A 112 -5.91 2.39 11.57
N ALA A 113 -6.18 1.56 10.58
CA ALA A 113 -7.53 1.15 10.25
C ALA A 113 -8.21 0.48 11.46
N PRO A 114 -9.44 0.87 11.79
CA PRO A 114 -10.20 0.24 12.85
C PRO A 114 -10.61 -1.20 12.47
N GLU A 115 -11.00 -1.98 13.46
CA GLU A 115 -11.23 -3.42 13.33
C GLU A 115 -12.28 -3.77 12.25
N ASN A 116 -13.33 -2.96 12.11
CA ASN A 116 -14.34 -3.18 11.08
C ASN A 116 -13.74 -3.11 9.66
N ILE A 117 -12.78 -2.22 9.39
CA ILE A 117 -12.10 -2.11 8.09
C ILE A 117 -11.10 -3.26 7.92
N THR A 118 -10.31 -3.58 8.94
CA THR A 118 -9.36 -4.69 8.86
C THR A 118 -10.06 -6.03 8.68
N ASN A 119 -11.22 -6.24 9.31
CA ASN A 119 -12.04 -7.42 9.11
C ASN A 119 -12.62 -7.50 7.69
N GLN A 120 -13.07 -6.37 7.11
CA GLN A 120 -13.51 -6.33 5.71
C GLN A 120 -12.36 -6.73 4.76
N ILE A 121 -11.17 -6.18 4.96
CA ILE A 121 -9.99 -6.54 4.17
C ILE A 121 -9.70 -8.04 4.33
N TYR A 122 -9.70 -8.56 5.54
CA TYR A 122 -9.45 -9.98 5.81
C TYR A 122 -10.48 -10.90 5.14
N GLU A 123 -11.79 -10.58 5.22
CA GLU A 123 -12.81 -11.36 4.53
C GLU A 123 -12.63 -11.33 3.00
N LYS A 124 -12.22 -10.19 2.44
CA LYS A 124 -11.88 -10.10 1.01
C LYS A 124 -10.72 -11.02 0.63
N THR A 125 -9.68 -11.13 1.47
CA THR A 125 -8.55 -12.02 1.16
C THR A 125 -8.95 -13.50 1.05
N LYS A 126 -10.05 -13.93 1.67
CA LYS A 126 -10.55 -15.30 1.59
C LYS A 126 -11.30 -15.62 0.30
N THR A 127 -11.83 -14.61 -0.35
CA THR A 127 -12.75 -14.77 -1.50
C THR A 127 -12.19 -14.23 -2.82
N ILE A 128 -11.07 -13.53 -2.77
CA ILE A 128 -10.46 -12.92 -3.94
C ILE A 128 -9.97 -13.98 -4.93
N THR A 129 -10.33 -13.83 -6.20
CA THR A 129 -9.94 -14.73 -7.29
C THR A 129 -9.16 -14.04 -8.40
N SER A 130 -9.10 -12.70 -8.37
CA SER A 130 -8.43 -11.90 -9.38
C SER A 130 -8.05 -10.52 -8.82
N TYR A 131 -7.09 -9.88 -9.44
CA TYR A 131 -6.74 -8.50 -9.17
C TYR A 131 -6.61 -7.72 -10.48
N LYS A 132 -6.83 -6.41 -10.43
CA LYS A 132 -6.66 -5.49 -11.56
C LYS A 132 -5.27 -4.88 -11.49
N VAL A 133 -4.56 -4.88 -12.59
CA VAL A 133 -3.20 -4.31 -12.64
C VAL A 133 -3.02 -3.46 -13.89
N LEU A 134 -2.39 -2.30 -13.75
CA LEU A 134 -1.98 -1.48 -14.88
C LEU A 134 -0.81 -2.18 -15.61
N ASN A 135 -0.97 -2.41 -16.91
CA ASN A 135 0.10 -2.96 -17.73
C ASN A 135 1.14 -1.87 -18.07
N ALA A 136 2.03 -1.65 -17.13
CA ALA A 136 3.15 -0.71 -17.27
C ALA A 136 4.42 -1.29 -16.63
N PRO A 137 5.61 -1.10 -17.20
CA PRO A 137 6.83 -1.65 -16.64
C PRO A 137 7.15 -1.03 -15.28
N VAL A 138 7.10 0.28 -15.16
CA VAL A 138 7.29 1.05 -13.93
C VAL A 138 6.29 2.20 -13.90
N VAL A 139 5.67 2.45 -12.75
CA VAL A 139 4.85 3.64 -12.50
C VAL A 139 5.74 4.72 -11.91
N SER A 140 5.80 5.87 -12.57
CA SER A 140 6.60 7.03 -12.15
C SER A 140 5.78 8.32 -12.29
N SER A 141 6.35 9.45 -11.89
CA SER A 141 5.72 10.77 -12.05
C SER A 141 5.38 11.15 -13.49
N SER A 142 6.01 10.49 -14.47
CA SER A 142 5.72 10.68 -15.90
C SER A 142 4.67 9.72 -16.46
N THR A 143 4.17 8.78 -15.66
CA THR A 143 3.15 7.82 -16.10
C THR A 143 1.81 8.54 -16.31
N LYS A 144 1.25 8.47 -17.53
CA LYS A 144 -0.06 9.04 -17.81
C LYS A 144 -1.14 8.46 -16.86
N PHE A 145 -2.03 9.33 -16.39
CA PHE A 145 -3.17 9.01 -15.52
C PHE A 145 -2.81 8.74 -14.04
N VAL A 146 -1.57 9.00 -13.63
CA VAL A 146 -1.17 8.91 -12.22
C VAL A 146 -0.52 10.24 -11.83
N LEU A 147 -1.09 10.94 -10.86
CA LEU A 147 -0.40 12.04 -10.19
C LEU A 147 0.44 11.45 -9.05
N LEU A 148 1.74 11.35 -9.28
CA LEU A 148 2.70 10.90 -8.28
C LEU A 148 3.40 12.12 -7.69
N VAL A 149 3.20 12.36 -6.40
CA VAL A 149 3.92 13.39 -5.64
C VAL A 149 4.97 12.70 -4.79
N LEU A 150 6.24 13.00 -5.04
CA LEU A 150 7.36 12.57 -4.19
C LEU A 150 7.60 13.64 -3.11
N ILE A 151 7.70 13.21 -1.86
CA ILE A 151 7.96 14.05 -0.68
C ILE A 151 9.13 13.53 0.14
#